data_e379c24d4e0b4aa333a02f8d125dfd6e
#
_entry.id   e379c24d4e0b4aa333a02f8d125dfd6e
#
_cell.length_a   1.000
_cell.length_b   1.000
_cell.length_c   1.000
_cell.angle_alpha   90.00
_cell.angle_beta   90.00
_cell.angle_gamma   90.00
#
_symmetry.space_group_name_H-M   'P 1'
#
loop_
_entity.id
_entity.type
_entity.pdbx_description
1 polymer ?
#
loop_
_entity_poly.entity_id
_entity_poly.type
_entity_poly.pdbx_seq_one_letter_code
_entity_poly.pdbx_strand_id
1 'polypeptide(L)'
;MDLKSIQRPLRERYTADPAASKITLRAKGSETGTPLACSIDIGRAIYHAEAHAGVGGTGAAACSGDLLLGALAACAQITCQMVATSMGLSLESVAATVEGELDLRGTLGLAKDVPVGFESIRLRFDVHAPGATADQLRSLQEKTERYCVVAQTLLRPPKLQTDWACDSKS
;
A
#
# COMPACT_ATOMS: atom_id res chain seq x y z
N MET A 1 -25.03 -1.34 -2.25
CA MET A 1 -24.26 -2.50 -2.78
C MET A 1 -24.19 -3.55 -1.69
N ASP A 2 -24.63 -4.78 -1.96
CA ASP A 2 -24.53 -5.85 -0.97
C ASP A 2 -23.18 -6.59 -1.11
N LEU A 3 -22.25 -6.24 -0.25
CA LEU A 3 -20.90 -6.83 -0.23
C LEU A 3 -20.93 -8.35 0.02
N LYS A 4 -21.86 -8.82 0.87
CA LYS A 4 -21.97 -10.26 1.19
C LYS A 4 -22.38 -11.06 -0.04
N SER A 5 -23.35 -10.58 -0.82
CA SER A 5 -23.77 -11.22 -2.07
C SER A 5 -22.64 -11.29 -3.09
N ILE A 6 -21.85 -10.23 -3.21
CA ILE A 6 -20.70 -10.19 -4.15
C ILE A 6 -19.60 -11.16 -3.71
N GLN A 7 -19.29 -11.23 -2.42
CA GLN A 7 -18.19 -12.05 -1.93
C GLN A 7 -18.54 -13.52 -1.74
N ARG A 8 -19.81 -13.87 -1.55
CA ARG A 8 -20.23 -15.25 -1.31
C ARG A 8 -19.74 -16.24 -2.38
N PRO A 9 -19.99 -16.02 -3.69
CA PRO A 9 -19.51 -16.96 -4.72
C PRO A 9 -17.99 -17.05 -4.78
N LEU A 10 -17.26 -15.96 -4.48
CA LEU A 10 -15.81 -15.98 -4.41
C LEU A 10 -15.33 -16.83 -3.22
N ARG A 11 -15.93 -16.68 -2.05
CA ARG A 11 -15.61 -17.46 -0.87
C ARG A 11 -15.87 -18.96 -1.09
N GLU A 12 -17.02 -19.31 -1.64
CA GLU A 12 -17.37 -20.69 -2.01
C GLU A 12 -16.34 -21.29 -2.96
N ARG A 13 -16.02 -20.55 -4.05
CA ARG A 13 -15.00 -20.96 -5.01
C ARG A 13 -13.63 -21.16 -4.38
N TYR A 14 -13.15 -20.22 -3.55
CA TYR A 14 -11.82 -20.29 -2.94
C TYR A 14 -11.72 -21.33 -1.83
N THR A 15 -12.84 -21.69 -1.21
CA THR A 15 -12.92 -22.80 -0.26
C THR A 15 -12.86 -24.13 -1.00
N ALA A 16 -13.56 -24.27 -2.12
CA ALA A 16 -13.56 -25.47 -2.94
C ALA A 16 -12.23 -25.68 -3.70
N ASP A 17 -11.64 -24.59 -4.18
CA ASP A 17 -10.36 -24.59 -4.91
C ASP A 17 -9.45 -23.47 -4.38
N PRO A 18 -8.58 -23.74 -3.42
CA PRO A 18 -7.62 -22.77 -2.89
C PRO A 18 -6.65 -22.20 -3.94
N ALA A 19 -6.38 -22.91 -5.04
CA ALA A 19 -5.50 -22.42 -6.11
C ALA A 19 -6.15 -21.26 -6.87
N ALA A 20 -7.48 -21.26 -6.99
CA ALA A 20 -8.23 -20.18 -7.62
C ALA A 20 -8.18 -18.84 -6.86
N SER A 21 -7.72 -18.83 -5.60
CA SER A 21 -7.52 -17.59 -4.81
C SER A 21 -6.17 -16.92 -5.07
N LYS A 22 -5.23 -17.60 -5.73
CA LYS A 22 -3.90 -17.05 -6.01
C LYS A 22 -3.93 -16.13 -7.20
N ILE A 23 -3.48 -14.89 -7.00
CA ILE A 23 -3.37 -13.88 -8.06
C ILE A 23 -1.94 -13.37 -8.15
N THR A 24 -1.55 -12.91 -9.34
CA THR A 24 -0.30 -12.19 -9.56
C THR A 24 -0.61 -10.76 -9.95
N LEU A 25 -0.15 -9.81 -9.16
CA LEU A 25 -0.17 -8.39 -9.51
C LEU A 25 1.17 -8.03 -10.14
N ARG A 26 1.15 -7.13 -11.12
CA ARG A 26 2.35 -6.69 -11.85
C ARG A 26 2.40 -5.19 -11.92
N ALA A 27 3.62 -4.67 -11.80
CA ALA A 27 3.94 -3.28 -12.11
C ALA A 27 5.22 -3.25 -12.95
N LYS A 28 5.35 -2.26 -13.84
CA LYS A 28 6.52 -2.06 -14.68
C LYS A 28 6.93 -0.61 -14.67
N GLY A 29 8.18 -0.33 -14.27
CA GLY A 29 8.81 0.97 -14.43
C GLY A 29 9.45 1.08 -15.83
N SER A 30 9.40 2.26 -16.42
CA SER A 30 10.05 2.59 -17.70
C SER A 30 10.66 3.99 -17.63
N GLU A 31 11.80 4.20 -18.27
CA GLU A 31 12.47 5.50 -18.32
C GLU A 31 11.64 6.56 -19.05
N THR A 32 11.85 7.84 -18.70
CA THR A 32 11.13 8.99 -19.27
C THR A 32 12.05 10.09 -19.82
N GLY A 33 13.30 9.76 -20.13
CA GLY A 33 14.27 10.71 -20.70
C GLY A 33 15.03 11.55 -19.67
N THR A 34 14.81 11.34 -18.39
CA THR A 34 15.60 11.90 -17.27
C THR A 34 15.91 10.82 -16.24
N PRO A 35 17.13 10.82 -15.65
CA PRO A 35 17.48 9.84 -14.62
C PRO A 35 16.73 10.02 -13.31
N LEU A 36 15.99 11.13 -13.13
CA LEU A 36 15.26 11.46 -11.90
C LEU A 36 13.77 11.14 -11.97
N ALA A 37 13.27 10.56 -13.08
CA ALA A 37 11.85 10.24 -13.24
C ALA A 37 11.63 8.92 -13.98
N CYS A 38 10.45 8.34 -13.78
CA CYS A 38 10.00 7.14 -14.50
C CYS A 38 8.48 7.14 -14.68
N SER A 39 8.02 6.36 -15.63
CA SER A 39 6.62 5.97 -15.79
C SER A 39 6.38 4.64 -15.11
N ILE A 40 5.29 4.48 -14.37
CA ILE A 40 4.92 3.23 -13.69
C ILE A 40 3.59 2.75 -14.23
N ASP A 41 3.59 1.63 -14.92
CA ASP A 41 2.40 0.93 -15.40
C ASP A 41 2.00 -0.14 -14.38
N ILE A 42 0.78 -0.03 -13.83
CA ILE A 42 0.18 -1.02 -12.92
C ILE A 42 -0.96 -1.80 -13.59
N GLY A 43 -1.00 -1.82 -14.92
CA GLY A 43 -1.97 -2.55 -15.73
C GLY A 43 -3.33 -1.87 -15.93
N ARG A 44 -3.71 -0.90 -15.08
CA ARG A 44 -4.97 -0.15 -15.19
C ARG A 44 -4.78 1.37 -15.14
N ALA A 45 -3.61 1.82 -14.76
CA ALA A 45 -3.23 3.21 -14.70
C ALA A 45 -1.72 3.34 -14.92
N ILE A 46 -1.31 4.46 -15.48
CA ILE A 46 0.09 4.85 -15.62
C ILE A 46 0.32 6.07 -14.75
N TYR A 47 1.29 5.98 -13.87
CA TYR A 47 1.73 7.06 -12.99
C TYR A 47 3.09 7.57 -13.43
N HIS A 48 3.28 8.87 -13.33
CA HIS A 48 4.58 9.51 -13.42
C HIS A 48 5.15 9.64 -12.01
N ALA A 49 6.38 9.19 -11.79
CA ALA A 49 7.06 9.30 -10.51
C ALA A 49 8.42 9.94 -10.68
N GLU A 50 8.83 10.73 -9.71
CA GLU A 50 10.13 11.40 -9.66
C GLU A 50 10.89 11.03 -8.39
N ALA A 51 12.18 11.28 -8.41
CA ALA A 51 12.97 11.30 -7.19
C ALA A 51 12.44 12.42 -6.25
N HIS A 52 12.49 12.20 -4.94
CA HIS A 52 12.11 13.23 -3.98
C HIS A 52 12.98 14.49 -4.14
N ALA A 53 12.44 15.67 -3.92
CA ALA A 53 13.16 16.94 -4.04
C ALA A 53 14.45 16.97 -3.20
N GLY A 54 14.46 16.33 -2.03
CA GLY A 54 15.62 16.22 -1.16
C GLY A 54 16.78 15.37 -1.72
N VAL A 55 16.57 14.64 -2.83
CA VAL A 55 17.61 13.91 -3.58
C VAL A 55 17.74 14.38 -5.03
N GLY A 56 17.25 15.58 -5.33
CA GLY A 56 17.44 16.26 -6.62
C GLY A 56 16.26 16.17 -7.60
N GLY A 57 15.13 15.60 -7.20
CA GLY A 57 13.89 15.67 -7.99
C GLY A 57 13.30 17.08 -8.03
N THR A 58 12.39 17.35 -8.96
CA THR A 58 11.76 18.67 -9.11
C THR A 58 10.64 18.90 -8.10
N GLY A 59 10.04 17.83 -7.54
CA GLY A 59 8.86 17.87 -6.69
C GLY A 59 7.56 18.07 -7.48
N ALA A 60 7.58 17.91 -8.80
CA ALA A 60 6.39 18.04 -9.65
C ALA A 60 5.52 16.77 -9.65
N ALA A 61 6.09 15.61 -9.27
CA ALA A 61 5.38 14.33 -9.16
C ALA A 61 5.68 13.65 -7.83
N ALA A 62 4.84 12.67 -7.49
CA ALA A 62 5.04 11.84 -6.31
C ALA A 62 6.34 11.04 -6.40
N CYS A 63 7.06 10.90 -5.29
CA CYS A 63 8.20 10.00 -5.26
C CYS A 63 7.76 8.55 -4.96
N SER A 64 8.68 7.60 -5.10
CA SER A 64 8.40 6.18 -4.79
C SER A 64 7.98 5.96 -3.34
N GLY A 65 8.49 6.77 -2.40
CA GLY A 65 8.05 6.75 -1.00
C GLY A 65 6.59 7.17 -0.87
N ASP A 66 6.17 8.23 -1.53
CA ASP A 66 4.76 8.67 -1.53
C ASP A 66 3.84 7.59 -2.08
N LEU A 67 4.27 6.89 -3.17
CA LEU A 67 3.50 5.80 -3.76
C LEU A 67 3.34 4.62 -2.81
N LEU A 68 4.36 4.28 -2.04
CA LEU A 68 4.27 3.23 -1.02
C LEU A 68 3.29 3.62 0.10
N LEU A 69 3.42 4.85 0.63
CA LEU A 69 2.50 5.37 1.65
C LEU A 69 1.08 5.49 1.10
N GLY A 70 0.92 5.93 -0.16
CA GLY A 70 -0.36 5.98 -0.85
C GLY A 70 -1.01 4.61 -1.02
N ALA A 71 -0.23 3.58 -1.36
CA ALA A 71 -0.71 2.20 -1.43
C ALA A 71 -1.21 1.70 -0.06
N LEU A 72 -0.48 2.04 1.03
CA LEU A 72 -0.91 1.70 2.39
C LEU A 72 -2.20 2.44 2.76
N ALA A 73 -2.29 3.75 2.50
CA ALA A 73 -3.47 4.55 2.78
C ALA A 73 -4.71 4.01 2.05
N ALA A 74 -4.59 3.74 0.74
CA ALA A 74 -5.68 3.19 -0.06
C ALA A 74 -6.14 1.82 0.43
N CYS A 75 -5.20 0.91 0.72
CA CYS A 75 -5.52 -0.42 1.22
C CYS A 75 -6.19 -0.35 2.59
N ALA A 76 -5.67 0.45 3.51
CA ALA A 76 -6.20 0.63 4.86
C ALA A 76 -7.62 1.22 4.83
N GLN A 77 -7.82 2.27 4.03
CA GLN A 77 -9.12 2.93 3.82
C GLN A 77 -10.18 1.93 3.33
N ILE A 78 -9.89 1.22 2.23
CA ILE A 78 -10.82 0.26 1.63
C ILE A 78 -11.10 -0.90 2.59
N THR A 79 -10.06 -1.41 3.27
CA THR A 79 -10.21 -2.51 4.23
C THR A 79 -11.13 -2.12 5.39
N CYS A 80 -10.96 -0.92 5.96
CA CYS A 80 -11.80 -0.42 7.04
C CYS A 80 -13.28 -0.34 6.60
N GLN A 81 -13.54 0.22 5.43
CA GLN A 81 -14.90 0.33 4.86
C GLN A 81 -15.53 -1.05 4.63
N MET A 82 -14.77 -2.00 4.06
CA MET A 82 -15.25 -3.36 3.81
C MET A 82 -15.54 -4.12 5.11
N VAL A 83 -14.67 -3.99 6.11
CA VAL A 83 -14.86 -4.60 7.44
C VAL A 83 -16.10 -4.03 8.12
N ALA A 84 -16.24 -2.69 8.16
CA ALA A 84 -17.42 -2.05 8.73
C ALA A 84 -18.71 -2.53 8.05
N THR A 85 -18.74 -2.57 6.72
CA THR A 85 -19.87 -3.09 5.94
C THR A 85 -20.17 -4.54 6.31
N SER A 86 -19.15 -5.40 6.43
CA SER A 86 -19.32 -6.82 6.78
C SER A 86 -19.86 -7.01 8.20
N MET A 87 -19.53 -6.09 9.11
CA MET A 87 -20.04 -6.06 10.49
C MET A 87 -21.42 -5.43 10.61
N GLY A 88 -21.97 -4.85 9.55
CA GLY A 88 -23.22 -4.08 9.59
C GLY A 88 -23.08 -2.74 10.32
N LEU A 89 -21.88 -2.19 10.40
CA LEU A 89 -21.63 -0.87 10.99
C LEU A 89 -21.86 0.22 9.94
N SER A 90 -22.62 1.25 10.33
CA SER A 90 -22.76 2.46 9.53
C SER A 90 -21.62 3.40 9.87
N LEU A 91 -20.75 3.70 8.89
CA LEU A 91 -19.76 4.74 9.00
C LEU A 91 -20.33 6.04 8.42
N GLU A 92 -20.32 7.11 9.19
CA GLU A 92 -20.60 8.46 8.67
C GLU A 92 -19.37 9.00 7.94
N SER A 93 -18.17 8.79 8.51
CA SER A 93 -16.91 9.07 7.84
C SER A 93 -15.80 8.14 8.29
N VAL A 94 -14.83 7.93 7.41
CA VAL A 94 -13.55 7.28 7.71
C VAL A 94 -12.47 7.87 6.84
N ALA A 95 -11.32 8.18 7.44
CA ALA A 95 -10.13 8.61 6.74
C ALA A 95 -8.91 7.86 7.28
N ALA A 96 -8.07 7.35 6.37
CA ALA A 96 -6.79 6.74 6.70
C ALA A 96 -5.66 7.68 6.25
N THR A 97 -4.87 8.16 7.20
CA THR A 97 -3.70 9.01 6.95
C THR A 97 -2.44 8.21 7.23
N VAL A 98 -1.47 8.29 6.33
CA VAL A 98 -0.17 7.60 6.47
C VAL A 98 0.95 8.61 6.40
N GLU A 99 1.84 8.54 7.37
CA GLU A 99 3.08 9.33 7.45
C GLU A 99 4.25 8.37 7.53
N GLY A 100 5.37 8.72 6.90
CA GLY A 100 6.61 7.95 6.94
C GLY A 100 7.80 8.86 7.13
N GLU A 101 8.71 8.48 8.01
CA GLU A 101 9.96 9.18 8.27
C GLU A 101 11.12 8.40 7.67
N LEU A 102 12.01 9.09 6.97
CA LEU A 102 13.24 8.52 6.45
C LEU A 102 14.36 9.56 6.46
N ASP A 103 15.59 9.09 6.63
CA ASP A 103 16.78 9.95 6.61
C ASP A 103 17.46 9.85 5.24
N LEU A 104 17.45 10.96 4.51
CA LEU A 104 18.02 11.02 3.15
C LEU A 104 19.53 10.81 3.10
N ARG A 105 20.25 10.89 4.23
CA ARG A 105 21.68 10.55 4.29
C ARG A 105 21.92 9.08 3.94
N GLY A 106 21.01 8.18 4.33
CA GLY A 106 21.05 6.78 3.92
C GLY A 106 20.89 6.62 2.42
N THR A 107 19.85 7.24 1.85
CA THR A 107 19.56 7.20 0.40
C THR A 107 20.70 7.79 -0.45
N LEU A 108 21.34 8.87 0.01
CA LEU A 108 22.44 9.51 -0.69
C LEU A 108 23.82 8.83 -0.41
N GLY A 109 23.85 7.78 0.42
CA GLY A 109 25.10 7.09 0.75
C GLY A 109 26.07 7.90 1.62
N LEU A 110 25.57 8.91 2.32
CA LEU A 110 26.40 9.80 3.18
C LEU A 110 26.69 9.21 4.56
N ALA A 111 25.83 8.30 5.04
CA ALA A 111 25.96 7.65 6.34
C ALA A 111 25.64 6.16 6.20
N LYS A 112 26.58 5.28 6.54
CA LYS A 112 26.43 3.82 6.40
C LYS A 112 25.60 3.19 7.52
N ASP A 113 25.47 3.87 8.65
CA ASP A 113 24.73 3.49 9.84
C ASP A 113 23.27 3.95 9.81
N VAL A 114 22.89 4.70 8.77
CA VAL A 114 21.53 5.19 8.56
C VAL A 114 20.80 4.27 7.57
N PRO A 115 19.59 3.77 7.90
CA PRO A 115 18.78 2.98 6.97
C PRO A 115 18.46 3.75 5.69
N VAL A 116 18.42 3.05 4.55
CA VAL A 116 18.03 3.65 3.27
C VAL A 116 16.51 3.80 3.16
N GLY A 117 15.75 2.90 3.80
CA GLY A 117 14.29 2.89 3.81
C GLY A 117 13.68 3.73 4.93
N PHE A 118 12.37 3.65 5.06
CA PHE A 118 11.66 4.32 6.16
C PHE A 118 12.14 3.82 7.52
N GLU A 119 12.41 4.74 8.42
CA GLU A 119 12.71 4.47 9.83
C GLU A 119 11.44 4.20 10.61
N SER A 120 10.36 4.90 10.27
CA SER A 120 9.04 4.70 10.84
C SER A 120 7.93 4.96 9.82
N ILE A 121 6.80 4.24 9.96
CA ILE A 121 5.56 4.51 9.24
C ILE A 121 4.45 4.52 10.27
N ARG A 122 3.65 5.60 10.27
CA ARG A 122 2.47 5.77 11.11
C ARG A 122 1.22 5.72 10.25
N LEU A 123 0.30 4.81 10.56
CA LEU A 123 -1.04 4.74 9.97
C LEU A 123 -2.05 5.19 11.04
N ARG A 124 -2.82 6.23 10.74
CA ARG A 124 -3.87 6.76 11.59
C ARG A 124 -5.22 6.63 10.90
N PHE A 125 -6.23 6.23 11.66
CA PHE A 125 -7.61 6.23 11.23
C PHE A 125 -8.41 7.28 12.03
N ASP A 126 -9.15 8.11 11.34
CA ASP A 126 -10.19 8.97 11.89
C ASP A 126 -11.53 8.37 11.46
N VAL A 127 -12.27 7.80 12.43
CA VAL A 127 -13.52 7.05 12.17
C VAL A 127 -14.67 7.70 12.92
N HIS A 128 -15.74 8.03 12.21
CA HIS A 128 -17.01 8.48 12.81
C HIS A 128 -18.10 7.47 12.47
N ALA A 129 -18.59 6.78 13.50
CA ALA A 129 -19.59 5.72 13.40
C ALA A 129 -20.65 5.90 14.52
N PRO A 130 -21.61 6.82 14.35
CA PRO A 130 -22.66 7.08 15.33
C PRO A 130 -23.44 5.79 15.64
N GLY A 131 -23.64 5.53 16.93
CA GLY A 131 -24.37 4.34 17.40
C GLY A 131 -23.53 3.06 17.49
N ALA A 132 -22.27 3.08 17.08
CA ALA A 132 -21.37 1.95 17.29
C ALA A 132 -20.92 1.85 18.76
N THR A 133 -20.93 0.64 19.32
CA THR A 133 -20.39 0.41 20.66
C THR A 133 -18.88 0.38 20.67
N ALA A 134 -18.26 0.58 21.84
CA ALA A 134 -16.81 0.49 22.00
C ALA A 134 -16.24 -0.88 21.54
N ASP A 135 -16.95 -1.96 21.80
CA ASP A 135 -16.54 -3.31 21.41
C ASP A 135 -16.63 -3.50 19.87
N GLN A 136 -17.64 -2.90 19.24
CA GLN A 136 -17.75 -2.89 17.78
C GLN A 136 -16.60 -2.11 17.13
N LEU A 137 -16.25 -0.94 17.69
CA LEU A 137 -15.10 -0.16 17.20
C LEU A 137 -13.78 -0.88 17.41
N ARG A 138 -13.57 -1.54 18.53
CA ARG A 138 -12.41 -2.39 18.78
C ARG A 138 -12.32 -3.53 17.78
N SER A 139 -13.42 -4.23 17.54
CA SER A 139 -13.48 -5.31 16.54
C SER A 139 -13.24 -4.80 15.12
N LEU A 140 -13.72 -3.60 14.79
CA LEU A 140 -13.43 -2.94 13.51
C LEU A 140 -11.92 -2.68 13.36
N GLN A 141 -11.27 -2.11 14.37
CA GLN A 141 -9.84 -1.86 14.40
C GLN A 141 -9.05 -3.16 14.19
N GLU A 142 -9.23 -4.15 15.05
CA GLU A 142 -8.51 -5.43 15.01
C GLU A 142 -8.63 -6.12 13.65
N LYS A 143 -9.83 -6.14 13.09
CA LYS A 143 -10.07 -6.76 11.78
C LYS A 143 -9.46 -5.94 10.64
N THR A 144 -9.54 -4.61 10.70
CA THR A 144 -8.93 -3.73 9.70
C THR A 144 -7.42 -3.93 9.66
N GLU A 145 -6.75 -3.92 10.80
CA GLU A 145 -5.32 -4.18 10.92
C GLU A 145 -4.95 -5.58 10.43
N ARG A 146 -5.76 -6.59 10.76
CA ARG A 146 -5.54 -7.99 10.36
C ARG A 146 -5.67 -8.20 8.85
N TYR A 147 -6.59 -7.53 8.19
CA TYR A 147 -6.92 -7.80 6.79
C TYR A 147 -6.37 -6.77 5.80
N CYS A 148 -5.70 -5.73 6.26
CA CYS A 148 -5.00 -4.79 5.38
C CYS A 148 -3.77 -5.45 4.76
N VAL A 149 -3.86 -5.79 3.48
CA VAL A 149 -2.80 -6.52 2.76
C VAL A 149 -1.48 -5.77 2.79
N VAL A 150 -1.49 -4.45 2.51
CA VAL A 150 -0.25 -3.66 2.48
C VAL A 150 0.35 -3.52 3.87
N ALA A 151 -0.46 -3.28 4.92
CA ALA A 151 0.04 -3.24 6.29
C ALA A 151 0.64 -4.59 6.71
N GLN A 152 -0.03 -5.71 6.42
CA GLN A 152 0.49 -7.04 6.72
C GLN A 152 1.77 -7.37 5.94
N THR A 153 1.90 -6.88 4.69
CA THR A 153 3.12 -7.02 3.90
C THR A 153 4.30 -6.26 4.52
N LEU A 154 4.06 -5.05 5.05
CA LEU A 154 5.09 -4.25 5.73
C LEU A 154 5.50 -4.85 7.09
N LEU A 155 4.52 -5.36 7.86
CA LEU A 155 4.77 -5.99 9.17
C LEU A 155 5.46 -7.35 9.06
N ARG A 156 5.20 -8.08 7.97
CA ARG A 156 5.75 -9.42 7.69
C ARG A 156 6.21 -9.45 6.23
N PRO A 157 7.36 -8.85 5.93
CA PRO A 157 7.83 -8.71 4.56
C PRO A 157 8.04 -10.08 3.91
N PRO A 158 7.56 -10.26 2.67
CA PRO A 158 7.82 -11.45 1.90
C PRO A 158 9.30 -11.50 1.49
N LYS A 159 9.77 -12.69 1.09
CA LYS A 159 11.10 -12.82 0.49
C LYS A 159 11.13 -12.05 -0.83
N LEU A 160 12.00 -11.05 -0.91
CA LEU A 160 12.29 -10.32 -2.14
C LEU A 160 13.36 -11.08 -2.94
N GLN A 161 13.12 -11.29 -4.22
CA GLN A 161 14.09 -11.84 -5.18
C GLN A 161 14.32 -10.82 -6.27
N THR A 162 15.57 -10.69 -6.71
CA THR A 162 15.95 -9.74 -7.77
C THR A 162 16.75 -10.50 -8.84
N ASP A 163 16.33 -10.35 -10.10
CA ASP A 163 17.01 -10.89 -11.25
C ASP A 163 17.50 -9.73 -12.13
N TRP A 164 18.73 -9.80 -12.57
CA TRP A 164 19.35 -8.79 -13.42
C TRP A 164 19.67 -9.41 -14.80
N ALA A 165 19.11 -8.82 -15.85
CA ALA A 165 19.53 -9.12 -17.22
C ALA A 165 20.36 -7.93 -17.72
N CYS A 166 21.68 -8.12 -17.82
CA CYS A 166 22.61 -7.10 -18.26
C CYS A 166 23.29 -7.54 -19.54
N ASP A 167 23.08 -6.83 -20.66
CA ASP A 167 23.83 -7.01 -21.88
C ASP A 167 25.01 -6.03 -21.90
N SER A 168 26.22 -6.56 -21.81
CA SER A 168 27.44 -5.81 -22.10
C SER A 168 27.80 -6.05 -23.57
N LYS A 169 27.10 -5.39 -24.51
CA LYS A 169 27.61 -5.32 -25.87
C LYS A 169 28.68 -4.25 -25.94
N SER A 170 29.93 -4.69 -26.10
CA SER A 170 31.08 -3.89 -26.56
C SER A 170 30.87 -3.42 -27.98
#